data_9462ead56b8318d596855dd3c193897e
#
_entry.id   9462ead56b8318d596855dd3c193897e
#
_cell.length_a   1.000
_cell.length_b   1.000
_cell.length_c   1.000
_cell.angle_alpha   90.00
_cell.angle_beta   90.00
_cell.angle_gamma   90.00
#
_symmetry.space_group_name_H-M   'P 1'
#
loop_
_entity.id
_entity.type
_entity.pdbx_description
1 polymer ?
#
loop_
_entity_poly.entity_id
_entity_poly.type
_entity_poly.pdbx_seq_one_letter_code
_entity_poly.pdbx_strand_id
1 'polypeptide(L)'
;MAGQIPRPFIDDLLARTDIVELIDLRVPLKKAGKNYSACCPFHNEKSPSFTVSADKQFYHCFGCGAHGNAISFMMAFEQLEFVEAIEELAKLHHLDVPREGVQKGKPYVQGSADDYSQMQKAAGIYQQQLNQHPHAAAYVAKRGLSATTIAKYGIGYAPDSWDLILKQLGQQKSSRDQLFELKLTNRNENGREYDFFRDRIMFPIRDKRGRVIGFGGRVLGDGTPKYLNSPETRLFHKGRELYGLYEARQNQERLDRLLVVEGYMDVVALSEQGISFAVACLGTATTAEHMQTMFRFCGTVICCYDGDRAGRDAAWRALQSALPNLKDGVELNFVFLPDGEDPDSLVQKEGKAAFLLRLDQAMPLSTYLFEHLLQELDVATDAGKSALWVKAGELIKQIPSEFYRDLLLDKLANLVGRQRNQNAVSSSKKTTAAPVSASKITPMRRAVALLLQYPQLAQVMPHAPELALANIPGVTLLLALQQRLLENPQLTTAQLLEHWRDLPEYAILSKLALWDHQVAEEQLTQEFLDTFRSIEDQYLQQRLESLQRKDQLSKLTVAEKHEYVLLLKAFKSK
;
A
#
# COMPACT_ATOMS: atom_id res chain seq x y z
N MET A 1 -0.86 -8.61 -17.64
CA MET A 1 0.01 -8.61 -16.42
C MET A 1 1.33 -7.97 -16.81
N ALA A 2 1.79 -6.97 -16.07
CA ALA A 2 3.13 -6.41 -16.27
C ALA A 2 4.14 -7.55 -16.06
N GLY A 3 5.13 -7.70 -16.97
CA GLY A 3 6.15 -8.75 -16.86
C GLY A 3 6.83 -8.72 -15.50
N GLN A 4 7.17 -9.89 -14.95
CA GLN A 4 7.84 -10.00 -13.65
C GLN A 4 9.27 -9.45 -13.76
N ILE A 5 9.68 -8.64 -12.78
CA ILE A 5 11.08 -8.17 -12.72
C ILE A 5 11.93 -9.34 -12.20
N PRO A 6 13.01 -9.73 -12.91
CA PRO A 6 13.87 -10.83 -12.50
C PRO A 6 14.48 -10.60 -11.13
N ARG A 7 14.46 -11.60 -10.26
CA ARG A 7 15.08 -11.54 -8.93
C ARG A 7 16.57 -11.18 -8.98
N PRO A 8 17.39 -11.74 -9.89
CA PRO A 8 18.81 -11.34 -9.98
C PRO A 8 19.01 -9.84 -10.24
N PHE A 9 18.09 -9.20 -10.98
CA PHE A 9 18.13 -7.75 -11.18
C PHE A 9 17.84 -6.98 -9.89
N ILE A 10 16.86 -7.43 -9.10
CA ILE A 10 16.53 -6.82 -7.80
C ILE A 10 17.71 -6.94 -6.84
N ASP A 11 18.36 -8.12 -6.79
CA ASP A 11 19.53 -8.36 -5.96
C ASP A 11 20.71 -7.47 -6.39
N ASP A 12 20.99 -7.35 -7.71
CA ASP A 12 22.03 -6.46 -8.25
C ASP A 12 21.73 -4.98 -7.95
N LEU A 13 20.47 -4.57 -8.09
CA LEU A 13 20.04 -3.19 -7.79
C LEU A 13 20.24 -2.85 -6.30
N LEU A 14 19.87 -3.76 -5.40
CA LEU A 14 20.10 -3.61 -3.96
C LEU A 14 21.59 -3.62 -3.61
N ALA A 15 22.42 -4.44 -4.29
CA ALA A 15 23.86 -4.46 -4.09
C ALA A 15 24.55 -3.15 -4.51
N ARG A 16 24.03 -2.46 -5.52
CA ARG A 16 24.54 -1.16 -6.01
C ARG A 16 24.06 0.03 -5.19
N THR A 17 22.93 -0.13 -4.49
CA THR A 17 22.29 0.97 -3.75
C THR A 17 22.78 0.97 -2.31
N ASP A 18 23.61 1.95 -1.92
CA ASP A 18 23.92 2.17 -0.52
C ASP A 18 22.73 2.84 0.18
N ILE A 19 22.14 2.12 1.15
CA ILE A 19 20.96 2.61 1.88
C ILE A 19 21.27 3.85 2.74
N VAL A 20 22.50 4.02 3.21
CA VAL A 20 22.89 5.19 4.00
C VAL A 20 22.89 6.42 3.12
N GLU A 21 23.53 6.35 1.95
CA GLU A 21 23.53 7.46 0.98
C GLU A 21 22.12 7.77 0.49
N LEU A 22 21.34 6.75 0.16
CA LEU A 22 19.96 6.90 -0.30
C LEU A 22 19.10 7.64 0.71
N ILE A 23 19.21 7.29 1.98
CA ILE A 23 18.42 7.88 3.05
C ILE A 23 18.95 9.27 3.42
N ASP A 24 20.27 9.46 3.50
CA ASP A 24 20.88 10.73 3.90
C ASP A 24 20.50 11.87 2.95
N LEU A 25 20.36 11.59 1.66
CA LEU A 25 19.85 12.55 0.66
C LEU A 25 18.44 13.06 0.96
N ARG A 26 17.65 12.38 1.79
CA ARG A 26 16.23 12.67 2.10
C ARG A 26 16.01 13.01 3.57
N VAL A 27 16.74 12.34 4.43
CA VAL A 27 16.64 12.46 5.90
C VAL A 27 18.07 12.56 6.43
N PRO A 28 18.52 13.74 6.90
CA PRO A 28 19.90 13.92 7.36
C PRO A 28 20.26 12.95 8.46
N LEU A 29 21.24 12.08 8.20
CA LEU A 29 21.71 11.03 9.11
C LEU A 29 22.90 11.51 9.95
N LYS A 30 22.94 11.09 11.21
CA LYS A 30 24.10 11.29 12.10
C LYS A 30 24.72 9.96 12.44
N LYS A 31 26.05 9.87 12.35
CA LYS A 31 26.78 8.63 12.70
C LYS A 31 26.61 8.32 14.20
N ALA A 32 26.22 7.10 14.52
CA ALA A 32 26.00 6.59 15.86
C ALA A 32 26.66 5.22 16.00
N GLY A 33 27.94 5.18 16.39
CA GLY A 33 28.75 3.96 16.43
C GLY A 33 28.96 3.34 15.04
N LYS A 34 28.58 2.05 14.88
CA LYS A 34 28.61 1.34 13.58
C LYS A 34 27.44 1.70 12.66
N ASN A 35 26.38 2.32 13.19
CA ASN A 35 25.16 2.66 12.48
C ASN A 35 25.01 4.18 12.30
N TYR A 36 23.93 4.58 11.65
CA TYR A 36 23.50 5.97 11.50
C TYR A 36 22.12 6.16 12.14
N SER A 37 21.82 7.36 12.63
CA SER A 37 20.56 7.65 13.30
C SER A 37 19.98 9.01 12.88
N ALA A 38 18.65 9.11 12.91
CA ALA A 38 17.89 10.33 12.68
C ALA A 38 16.55 10.30 13.43
N CYS A 39 15.83 11.42 13.47
CA CYS A 39 14.40 11.39 13.75
C CYS A 39 13.67 10.68 12.62
N CYS A 40 12.69 9.86 12.96
CA CYS A 40 12.00 9.02 12.00
C CYS A 40 11.16 9.84 11.01
N PRO A 41 11.28 9.60 9.68
CA PRO A 41 10.45 10.28 8.70
C PRO A 41 9.02 9.73 8.63
N PHE A 42 8.73 8.62 9.33
CA PHE A 42 7.45 7.93 9.24
C PHE A 42 6.52 8.21 10.43
N HIS A 43 7.01 8.82 11.52
CA HIS A 43 6.21 9.27 12.64
C HIS A 43 6.84 10.50 13.31
N ASN A 44 6.03 11.26 14.04
CA ASN A 44 6.51 12.48 14.70
C ASN A 44 7.21 12.13 16.01
N GLU A 45 8.47 12.55 16.17
CA GLU A 45 9.26 12.36 17.37
C GLU A 45 10.26 13.50 17.60
N LYS A 46 10.68 13.70 18.84
CA LYS A 46 11.66 14.74 19.22
C LYS A 46 13.07 14.17 19.43
N SER A 47 13.19 12.88 19.63
CA SER A 47 14.46 12.18 19.86
C SER A 47 14.68 11.12 18.79
N PRO A 48 15.93 10.97 18.25
CA PRO A 48 16.21 10.01 17.18
C PRO A 48 15.91 8.58 17.61
N SER A 49 15.01 7.89 16.89
CA SER A 49 14.73 6.46 17.04
C SER A 49 14.88 5.67 15.74
N PHE A 50 15.15 6.38 14.64
CA PHE A 50 15.38 5.79 13.33
C PHE A 50 16.86 5.46 13.16
N THR A 51 17.17 4.20 12.88
CA THR A 51 18.55 3.70 12.75
C THR A 51 18.73 3.05 11.40
N VAL A 52 19.89 3.31 10.75
CA VAL A 52 20.28 2.73 9.46
C VAL A 52 21.59 1.99 9.64
N SER A 53 21.63 0.70 9.29
CA SER A 53 22.82 -0.15 9.35
C SER A 53 23.46 -0.25 7.97
N ALA A 54 24.69 0.24 7.84
CA ALA A 54 25.47 0.13 6.61
C ALA A 54 25.82 -1.35 6.30
N ASP A 55 26.20 -2.13 7.30
CA ASP A 55 26.61 -3.54 7.10
C ASP A 55 25.43 -4.42 6.65
N LYS A 56 24.23 -4.21 7.26
CA LYS A 56 23.02 -4.98 6.95
C LYS A 56 22.25 -4.44 5.74
N GLN A 57 22.57 -3.22 5.28
CA GLN A 57 21.83 -2.47 4.26
C GLN A 57 20.33 -2.37 4.59
N PHE A 58 20.03 -2.03 5.87
CA PHE A 58 18.69 -2.09 6.44
C PHE A 58 18.45 -0.95 7.42
N TYR A 59 17.21 -0.40 7.42
CA TYR A 59 16.80 0.61 8.39
C TYR A 59 15.76 0.06 9.38
N HIS A 60 15.71 0.63 10.57
CA HIS A 60 14.70 0.33 11.57
C HIS A 60 14.40 1.55 12.45
N CYS A 61 13.15 1.78 12.73
CA CYS A 61 12.69 2.77 13.71
C CYS A 61 12.22 2.08 14.99
N PHE A 62 12.88 2.35 16.11
CA PHE A 62 12.51 1.80 17.42
C PHE A 62 11.22 2.44 17.99
N GLY A 63 10.76 3.59 17.45
CA GLY A 63 9.54 4.27 17.86
C GLY A 63 8.29 3.66 17.22
N CYS A 64 8.22 3.63 15.90
CA CYS A 64 7.03 3.16 15.18
C CYS A 64 7.16 1.75 14.56
N GLY A 65 8.34 1.11 14.65
CA GLY A 65 8.58 -0.22 14.09
C GLY A 65 8.75 -0.24 12.56
N ALA A 66 8.80 0.90 11.87
CA ALA A 66 9.08 0.94 10.43
C ALA A 66 10.47 0.39 10.15
N HIS A 67 10.59 -0.51 9.17
CA HIS A 67 11.84 -1.17 8.84
C HIS A 67 11.87 -1.64 7.40
N GLY A 68 13.08 -1.87 6.87
CA GLY A 68 13.24 -2.43 5.53
C GLY A 68 14.58 -2.10 4.86
N ASN A 69 14.70 -2.48 3.59
CA ASN A 69 15.82 -2.20 2.71
C ASN A 69 15.60 -0.90 1.89
N ALA A 70 16.46 -0.60 0.94
CA ALA A 70 16.37 0.56 0.06
C ALA A 70 15.03 0.63 -0.70
N ILE A 71 14.55 -0.50 -1.23
CA ILE A 71 13.25 -0.57 -1.93
C ILE A 71 12.11 -0.25 -0.96
N SER A 72 12.12 -0.86 0.23
CA SER A 72 11.10 -0.62 1.26
C SER A 72 11.09 0.83 1.73
N PHE A 73 12.27 1.45 1.85
CA PHE A 73 12.39 2.86 2.18
C PHE A 73 11.77 3.75 1.09
N MET A 74 12.09 3.52 -0.17
CA MET A 74 11.51 4.27 -1.30
C MET A 74 10.00 4.10 -1.37
N MET A 75 9.50 2.87 -1.16
CA MET A 75 8.06 2.60 -1.11
C MET A 75 7.37 3.39 0.01
N ALA A 76 7.96 3.44 1.21
CA ALA A 76 7.37 4.08 2.37
C ALA A 76 7.54 5.61 2.34
N PHE A 77 8.73 6.11 1.98
CA PHE A 77 9.07 7.54 2.00
C PHE A 77 8.47 8.28 0.81
N GLU A 78 8.66 7.76 -0.40
CA GLU A 78 8.15 8.36 -1.65
C GLU A 78 6.71 7.88 -1.98
N GLN A 79 6.13 7.01 -1.14
CA GLN A 79 4.80 6.41 -1.34
C GLN A 79 4.65 5.69 -2.69
N LEU A 80 5.70 4.95 -3.09
CA LEU A 80 5.77 4.24 -4.35
C LEU A 80 5.25 2.80 -4.22
N GLU A 81 4.73 2.24 -5.34
CA GLU A 81 4.53 0.81 -5.47
C GLU A 81 5.88 0.10 -5.65
N PHE A 82 5.91 -1.20 -5.39
CA PHE A 82 7.14 -2.01 -5.47
C PHE A 82 7.88 -1.84 -6.81
N VAL A 83 7.15 -1.92 -7.92
CA VAL A 83 7.71 -1.76 -9.27
C VAL A 83 8.23 -0.34 -9.49
N GLU A 84 7.48 0.67 -9.04
CA GLU A 84 7.89 2.07 -9.15
C GLU A 84 9.14 2.37 -8.33
N ALA A 85 9.26 1.79 -7.13
CA ALA A 85 10.46 1.93 -6.29
C ALA A 85 11.70 1.32 -6.97
N ILE A 86 11.55 0.14 -7.59
CA ILE A 86 12.63 -0.48 -8.38
C ILE A 86 13.03 0.40 -9.56
N GLU A 87 12.06 0.93 -10.31
CA GLU A 87 12.34 1.80 -11.45
C GLU A 87 13.04 3.10 -11.03
N GLU A 88 12.64 3.67 -9.90
CA GLU A 88 13.28 4.88 -9.38
C GLU A 88 14.72 4.62 -8.92
N LEU A 89 14.96 3.53 -8.20
CA LEU A 89 16.32 3.10 -7.84
C LEU A 89 17.16 2.77 -9.08
N ALA A 90 16.58 2.09 -10.08
CA ALA A 90 17.28 1.77 -11.33
C ALA A 90 17.71 3.04 -12.08
N LYS A 91 16.87 4.08 -12.09
CA LYS A 91 17.23 5.39 -12.68
C LYS A 91 18.41 6.05 -11.96
N LEU A 92 18.47 5.97 -10.63
CA LEU A 92 19.62 6.50 -9.87
C LEU A 92 20.95 5.85 -10.31
N HIS A 93 20.88 4.60 -10.75
CA HIS A 93 22.04 3.83 -11.23
C HIS A 93 22.15 3.78 -12.76
N HIS A 94 21.31 4.53 -13.51
CA HIS A 94 21.26 4.53 -14.97
C HIS A 94 21.05 3.13 -15.58
N LEU A 95 20.22 2.30 -14.92
CA LEU A 95 19.89 0.94 -15.35
C LEU A 95 18.49 0.86 -15.95
N ASP A 96 18.35 0.05 -17.01
CA ASP A 96 17.03 -0.33 -17.53
C ASP A 96 16.48 -1.53 -16.77
N VAL A 97 15.20 -1.48 -16.39
CA VAL A 97 14.54 -2.55 -15.65
C VAL A 97 14.09 -3.66 -16.60
N PRO A 98 14.72 -4.86 -16.56
CA PRO A 98 14.31 -5.99 -17.39
C PRO A 98 12.96 -6.55 -16.94
N ARG A 99 12.21 -7.15 -17.88
CA ARG A 99 10.92 -7.77 -17.60
C ARG A 99 10.82 -9.14 -18.28
N GLU A 100 10.50 -10.16 -17.50
CA GLU A 100 10.31 -11.54 -17.96
C GLU A 100 8.82 -11.86 -18.16
N GLY A 101 8.52 -12.84 -19.05
CA GLY A 101 7.16 -13.36 -19.21
C GLY A 101 6.25 -12.55 -20.13
N VAL A 102 6.78 -11.62 -20.91
CA VAL A 102 6.01 -10.94 -21.96
C VAL A 102 5.82 -11.92 -23.13
N GLN A 103 4.73 -12.72 -23.11
CA GLN A 103 4.25 -13.35 -24.33
C GLN A 103 3.95 -12.25 -25.35
N LYS A 104 4.26 -12.51 -26.63
CA LYS A 104 4.01 -11.63 -27.80
C LYS A 104 2.50 -11.38 -28.04
N GLY A 105 1.83 -10.81 -27.06
CA GLY A 105 0.54 -10.17 -27.19
C GLY A 105 0.71 -8.82 -26.55
N LYS A 106 0.60 -7.74 -27.29
CA LYS A 106 0.87 -6.33 -27.00
C LYS A 106 1.40 -6.10 -25.58
N PRO A 107 2.69 -5.73 -25.40
CA PRO A 107 3.23 -5.47 -24.07
C PRO A 107 2.33 -4.43 -23.39
N TYR A 108 2.03 -4.59 -22.09
CA TYR A 108 1.57 -3.48 -21.26
C TYR A 108 2.70 -2.46 -21.27
N VAL A 109 2.62 -1.53 -22.20
CA VAL A 109 3.61 -0.46 -22.36
C VAL A 109 3.30 0.53 -21.25
N GLN A 110 4.09 0.48 -20.20
CA GLN A 110 4.12 1.56 -19.21
C GLN A 110 4.39 2.85 -19.98
N GLY A 111 3.73 3.96 -19.55
CA GLY A 111 3.89 5.23 -20.25
C GLY A 111 5.34 5.64 -20.37
N SER A 112 5.77 5.94 -21.57
CA SER A 112 7.11 6.45 -21.83
C SER A 112 7.28 7.88 -21.31
N ALA A 113 8.51 8.34 -21.09
CA ALA A 113 8.78 9.75 -20.76
C ALA A 113 8.18 10.69 -21.81
N ASP A 114 8.13 10.27 -23.05
CA ASP A 114 7.52 11.01 -24.16
C ASP A 114 5.98 11.11 -24.03
N ASP A 115 5.30 10.07 -23.56
CA ASP A 115 3.85 10.11 -23.31
C ASP A 115 3.48 11.17 -22.26
N TYR A 116 4.21 11.22 -21.15
CA TYR A 116 4.01 12.27 -20.13
C TYR A 116 4.33 13.66 -20.68
N SER A 117 5.35 13.76 -21.55
CA SER A 117 5.68 15.02 -22.23
C SER A 117 4.54 15.49 -23.13
N GLN A 118 3.91 14.60 -23.90
CA GLN A 118 2.77 14.94 -24.76
C GLN A 118 1.55 15.38 -23.92
N MET A 119 1.25 14.67 -22.84
CA MET A 119 0.15 15.03 -21.94
C MET A 119 0.40 16.40 -21.28
N GLN A 120 1.63 16.69 -20.86
CA GLN A 120 2.00 17.97 -20.27
C GLN A 120 1.91 19.12 -21.30
N LYS A 121 2.33 18.90 -22.55
CA LYS A 121 2.18 19.89 -23.65
C LYS A 121 0.71 20.17 -23.92
N ALA A 122 -0.14 19.14 -23.98
CA ALA A 122 -1.58 19.31 -24.17
C ALA A 122 -2.20 20.14 -23.03
N ALA A 123 -1.81 19.88 -21.76
CA ALA A 123 -2.24 20.70 -20.63
C ALA A 123 -1.84 22.16 -20.77
N GLY A 124 -0.60 22.44 -21.19
CA GLY A 124 -0.12 23.79 -21.45
C GLY A 124 -0.91 24.50 -22.56
N ILE A 125 -1.26 23.79 -23.62
CA ILE A 125 -2.12 24.32 -24.70
C ILE A 125 -3.48 24.72 -24.15
N TYR A 126 -4.15 23.84 -23.40
CA TYR A 126 -5.46 24.15 -22.82
C TYR A 126 -5.42 25.34 -21.84
N GLN A 127 -4.35 25.47 -21.04
CA GLN A 127 -4.16 26.62 -20.16
C GLN A 127 -4.01 27.94 -20.94
N GLN A 128 -3.25 27.94 -22.03
CA GLN A 128 -3.14 29.10 -22.92
C GLN A 128 -4.50 29.47 -23.55
N GLN A 129 -5.29 28.48 -23.97
CA GLN A 129 -6.59 28.71 -24.57
C GLN A 129 -7.59 29.31 -23.56
N LEU A 130 -7.51 29.00 -22.27
CA LEU A 130 -8.36 29.62 -21.25
C LEU A 130 -8.14 31.16 -21.21
N ASN A 131 -6.89 31.60 -21.29
CA ASN A 131 -6.53 33.02 -21.29
C ASN A 131 -6.95 33.74 -22.59
N GLN A 132 -7.06 33.00 -23.70
CA GLN A 132 -7.40 33.56 -25.02
C GLN A 132 -8.91 33.59 -25.29
N HIS A 133 -9.72 32.94 -24.46
CA HIS A 133 -11.17 32.83 -24.63
C HIS A 133 -11.93 33.49 -23.47
N PRO A 134 -12.33 34.76 -23.58
CA PRO A 134 -12.97 35.51 -22.49
C PRO A 134 -14.23 34.85 -21.91
N HIS A 135 -15.03 34.16 -22.72
CA HIS A 135 -16.22 33.45 -22.25
C HIS A 135 -15.89 32.28 -21.32
N ALA A 136 -14.81 31.54 -21.61
CA ALA A 136 -14.35 30.45 -20.76
C ALA A 136 -13.75 31.00 -19.45
N ALA A 137 -12.95 32.06 -19.53
CA ALA A 137 -12.42 32.74 -18.36
C ALA A 137 -13.53 33.33 -17.48
N ALA A 138 -14.55 33.96 -18.08
CA ALA A 138 -15.73 34.46 -17.35
C ALA A 138 -16.52 33.34 -16.66
N TYR A 139 -16.64 32.17 -17.29
CA TYR A 139 -17.29 31.00 -16.67
C TYR A 139 -16.55 30.57 -15.39
N VAL A 140 -15.22 30.45 -15.45
CA VAL A 140 -14.40 30.01 -14.31
C VAL A 140 -14.43 31.07 -13.19
N ALA A 141 -14.36 32.37 -13.56
CA ALA A 141 -14.51 33.48 -12.61
C ALA A 141 -15.90 33.49 -11.94
N LYS A 142 -17.01 33.23 -12.70
CA LYS A 142 -18.36 33.12 -12.16
C LYS A 142 -18.50 31.98 -11.14
N ARG A 143 -17.66 30.93 -11.25
CA ARG A 143 -17.55 29.83 -10.28
C ARG A 143 -16.73 30.20 -9.04
N GLY A 144 -16.26 31.43 -8.93
CA GLY A 144 -15.52 31.94 -7.78
C GLY A 144 -14.05 31.47 -7.71
N LEU A 145 -13.48 30.96 -8.80
CA LEU A 145 -12.10 30.46 -8.80
C LEU A 145 -11.10 31.59 -9.05
N SER A 146 -10.15 31.74 -8.16
CA SER A 146 -9.03 32.69 -8.28
C SER A 146 -7.98 32.24 -9.31
N ALA A 147 -7.17 33.17 -9.80
CA ALA A 147 -6.04 32.87 -10.69
C ALA A 147 -5.04 31.90 -10.03
N THR A 148 -4.88 31.97 -8.70
CA THR A 148 -4.01 31.08 -7.93
C THR A 148 -4.51 29.64 -7.99
N THR A 149 -5.80 29.42 -7.75
CA THR A 149 -6.41 28.08 -7.81
C THR A 149 -6.42 27.52 -9.23
N ILE A 150 -6.72 28.36 -10.22
CA ILE A 150 -6.64 27.98 -11.64
C ILE A 150 -5.23 27.49 -11.99
N ALA A 151 -4.20 28.23 -11.59
CA ALA A 151 -2.81 27.86 -11.83
C ALA A 151 -2.40 26.59 -11.07
N LYS A 152 -2.80 26.47 -9.79
CA LYS A 152 -2.52 25.31 -8.94
C LYS A 152 -3.03 24.00 -9.56
N TYR A 153 -4.27 23.99 -10.01
CA TYR A 153 -4.89 22.80 -10.63
C TYR A 153 -4.62 22.70 -12.14
N GLY A 154 -4.02 23.72 -12.74
CA GLY A 154 -3.70 23.75 -14.17
C GLY A 154 -4.94 23.78 -15.06
N ILE A 155 -6.03 24.43 -14.59
CA ILE A 155 -7.30 24.51 -15.30
C ILE A 155 -7.10 25.20 -16.64
N GLY A 156 -7.68 24.62 -17.69
CA GLY A 156 -7.58 25.12 -19.07
C GLY A 156 -8.92 25.14 -19.80
N TYR A 157 -8.88 25.38 -21.09
CA TYR A 157 -10.04 25.34 -21.96
C TYR A 157 -9.71 24.63 -23.28
N ALA A 158 -10.52 23.68 -23.67
CA ALA A 158 -10.53 23.10 -25.00
C ALA A 158 -11.58 23.86 -25.85
N PRO A 159 -11.16 24.70 -26.80
CA PRO A 159 -12.10 25.46 -27.61
C PRO A 159 -12.95 24.55 -28.52
N ASP A 160 -14.03 25.08 -29.09
CA ASP A 160 -14.84 24.36 -30.07
C ASP A 160 -14.08 24.26 -31.42
N SER A 161 -13.01 23.48 -31.39
CA SER A 161 -12.14 23.20 -32.53
C SER A 161 -11.98 21.69 -32.70
N TRP A 162 -11.98 21.25 -33.94
CA TRP A 162 -11.84 19.82 -34.27
C TRP A 162 -10.38 19.33 -34.31
N ASP A 163 -9.39 20.23 -34.32
CA ASP A 163 -8.02 19.88 -34.67
C ASP A 163 -6.94 20.74 -33.97
N LEU A 164 -7.27 21.38 -32.86
CA LEU A 164 -6.29 22.21 -32.12
C LEU A 164 -5.07 21.39 -31.66
N ILE A 165 -5.31 20.31 -30.95
CA ILE A 165 -4.24 19.40 -30.46
C ILE A 165 -3.54 18.73 -31.62
N LEU A 166 -4.31 18.25 -32.61
CA LEU A 166 -3.77 17.66 -33.85
C LEU A 166 -2.82 18.62 -34.59
N LYS A 167 -3.17 19.89 -34.73
CA LYS A 167 -2.33 20.89 -35.41
C LYS A 167 -1.06 21.21 -34.62
N GLN A 168 -1.15 21.30 -33.29
CA GLN A 168 -0.01 21.72 -32.47
C GLN A 168 0.94 20.56 -32.16
N LEU A 169 0.43 19.34 -31.91
CA LEU A 169 1.21 18.20 -31.47
C LEU A 169 1.29 17.05 -32.49
N GLY A 170 0.37 16.99 -33.47
CA GLY A 170 0.22 15.90 -34.43
C GLY A 170 0.93 16.14 -35.77
N GLN A 171 2.08 16.82 -35.82
CA GLN A 171 2.76 17.17 -37.07
C GLN A 171 3.33 15.93 -37.79
N GLN A 172 3.77 14.92 -37.04
CA GLN A 172 4.28 13.66 -37.58
C GLN A 172 3.27 12.53 -37.39
N LYS A 173 3.32 11.49 -38.24
CA LYS A 173 2.42 10.32 -38.13
C LYS A 173 2.59 9.61 -36.77
N SER A 174 3.83 9.40 -36.32
CA SER A 174 4.12 8.79 -35.02
C SER A 174 3.50 9.56 -33.86
N SER A 175 3.55 10.91 -33.89
CA SER A 175 2.91 11.75 -32.89
C SER A 175 1.39 11.64 -32.92
N ARG A 176 0.76 11.55 -34.10
CA ARG A 176 -0.71 11.34 -34.22
C ARG A 176 -1.14 10.00 -33.64
N ASP A 177 -0.42 8.92 -33.92
CA ASP A 177 -0.71 7.61 -33.37
C ASP A 177 -0.56 7.62 -31.85
N GLN A 178 0.43 8.32 -31.31
CA GLN A 178 0.61 8.51 -29.87
C GLN A 178 -0.54 9.32 -29.25
N LEU A 179 -0.95 10.44 -29.87
CA LEU A 179 -2.10 11.24 -29.39
C LEU A 179 -3.40 10.42 -29.37
N PHE A 180 -3.60 9.56 -30.37
CA PHE A 180 -4.75 8.66 -30.42
C PHE A 180 -4.70 7.61 -29.30
N GLU A 181 -3.55 7.00 -29.03
CA GLU A 181 -3.37 6.05 -27.93
C GLU A 181 -3.55 6.71 -26.56
N LEU A 182 -3.10 7.96 -26.38
CA LEU A 182 -3.28 8.75 -25.17
C LEU A 182 -4.69 9.34 -25.03
N LYS A 183 -5.58 9.10 -26.00
CA LYS A 183 -6.97 9.60 -26.03
C LYS A 183 -7.09 11.12 -25.99
N LEU A 184 -6.09 11.81 -26.50
CA LEU A 184 -6.15 13.25 -26.80
C LEU A 184 -6.89 13.51 -28.11
N THR A 185 -6.83 12.56 -29.03
CA THR A 185 -7.55 12.56 -30.31
C THR A 185 -8.37 11.30 -30.50
N ASN A 186 -9.32 11.34 -31.43
CA ASN A 186 -10.15 10.20 -31.82
C ASN A 186 -10.16 10.06 -33.36
N ARG A 187 -10.67 8.93 -33.87
CA ARG A 187 -10.85 8.66 -35.30
C ARG A 187 -12.31 8.30 -35.56
N ASN A 188 -12.91 8.88 -36.59
CA ASN A 188 -14.23 8.46 -37.04
C ASN A 188 -14.14 7.21 -37.94
N GLU A 189 -15.29 6.67 -38.34
CA GLU A 189 -15.42 5.48 -39.19
C GLU A 189 -14.67 5.62 -40.53
N ASN A 190 -14.54 6.85 -41.05
CA ASN A 190 -13.81 7.17 -42.28
C ASN A 190 -12.31 7.41 -42.06
N GLY A 191 -11.79 7.15 -40.87
CA GLY A 191 -10.39 7.33 -40.49
C GLY A 191 -9.95 8.79 -40.29
N ARG A 192 -10.87 9.76 -40.30
CA ARG A 192 -10.54 11.16 -40.04
C ARG A 192 -10.28 11.36 -38.55
N GLU A 193 -9.14 11.97 -38.22
CA GLU A 193 -8.74 12.28 -36.86
C GLU A 193 -9.33 13.62 -36.41
N TYR A 194 -9.66 13.71 -35.13
CA TYR A 194 -10.18 14.93 -34.49
C TYR A 194 -9.87 14.93 -32.99
N ASP A 195 -9.86 16.13 -32.38
CA ASP A 195 -9.60 16.31 -30.96
C ASP A 195 -10.71 15.71 -30.11
N PHE A 196 -10.32 14.97 -29.05
CA PHE A 196 -11.28 14.29 -28.16
C PHE A 196 -12.11 15.27 -27.34
N PHE A 197 -11.48 16.34 -26.83
CA PHE A 197 -12.13 17.36 -26.01
C PHE A 197 -12.41 18.62 -26.86
N ARG A 198 -13.63 19.12 -26.78
CA ARG A 198 -14.08 20.32 -27.49
C ARG A 198 -15.13 21.06 -26.65
N ASP A 199 -15.07 22.39 -26.65
CA ASP A 199 -15.94 23.30 -25.91
C ASP A 199 -16.07 22.89 -24.42
N ARG A 200 -14.92 22.70 -23.74
CA ARG A 200 -14.90 22.23 -22.35
C ARG A 200 -13.84 22.93 -21.51
N ILE A 201 -14.22 23.27 -20.27
CA ILE A 201 -13.21 23.57 -19.24
C ILE A 201 -12.48 22.29 -18.90
N MET A 202 -11.14 22.36 -18.92
CA MET A 202 -10.25 21.20 -18.79
C MET A 202 -9.62 21.15 -17.42
N PHE A 203 -9.71 19.98 -16.79
CA PHE A 203 -9.11 19.64 -15.50
C PHE A 203 -8.03 18.57 -15.73
N PRO A 204 -6.74 18.93 -15.73
CA PRO A 204 -5.67 17.94 -15.84
C PRO A 204 -5.72 16.99 -14.64
N ILE A 205 -5.73 15.70 -14.92
CA ILE A 205 -5.61 14.65 -13.92
C ILE A 205 -4.13 14.34 -13.76
N ARG A 206 -3.63 14.41 -12.52
CA ARG A 206 -2.21 14.18 -12.21
C ARG A 206 -2.04 12.92 -11.40
N ASP A 207 -0.95 12.21 -11.68
CA ASP A 207 -0.51 11.12 -10.83
C ASP A 207 0.12 11.62 -9.51
N LYS A 208 0.52 10.71 -8.65
CA LYS A 208 1.14 11.00 -7.34
C LYS A 208 2.42 11.86 -7.44
N ARG A 209 3.06 11.92 -8.62
CA ARG A 209 4.28 12.69 -8.93
C ARG A 209 3.99 14.03 -9.60
N GLY A 210 2.73 14.36 -9.84
CA GLY A 210 2.30 15.59 -10.49
C GLY A 210 2.34 15.57 -12.01
N ARG A 211 2.63 14.42 -12.65
CA ARG A 211 2.64 14.27 -14.09
C ARG A 211 1.20 14.16 -14.60
N VAL A 212 0.89 14.86 -15.68
CA VAL A 212 -0.44 14.77 -16.30
C VAL A 212 -0.61 13.41 -16.97
N ILE A 213 -1.68 12.70 -16.61
CA ILE A 213 -2.00 11.35 -17.08
C ILE A 213 -3.33 11.27 -17.83
N GLY A 214 -4.19 12.26 -17.70
CA GLY A 214 -5.51 12.35 -18.31
C GLY A 214 -6.13 13.70 -18.10
N PHE A 215 -7.38 13.83 -18.52
CA PHE A 215 -8.17 15.05 -18.37
C PHE A 215 -9.63 14.74 -18.05
N GLY A 216 -10.22 15.61 -17.23
CA GLY A 216 -11.66 15.79 -17.15
C GLY A 216 -12.07 17.04 -17.92
N GLY A 217 -13.18 16.99 -18.62
CA GLY A 217 -13.69 18.12 -19.38
C GLY A 217 -15.13 18.43 -19.01
N ARG A 218 -15.43 19.64 -18.51
CA ARG A 218 -16.81 20.12 -18.25
C ARG A 218 -17.28 21.01 -19.39
N VAL A 219 -18.41 20.67 -20.00
CA VAL A 219 -19.02 21.51 -21.06
C VAL A 219 -19.45 22.87 -20.50
N LEU A 220 -19.28 23.94 -21.30
CA LEU A 220 -19.65 25.31 -20.90
C LEU A 220 -21.17 25.59 -20.96
N GLY A 221 -21.88 24.99 -21.92
CA GLY A 221 -23.30 25.12 -22.10
C GLY A 221 -24.08 23.86 -21.73
N ASP A 222 -25.22 23.65 -22.39
CA ASP A 222 -26.18 22.54 -22.16
C ASP A 222 -25.78 21.25 -22.89
N GLY A 223 -24.52 21.14 -23.36
CA GLY A 223 -24.00 19.98 -24.07
C GLY A 223 -23.96 18.73 -23.19
N THR A 224 -24.19 17.57 -23.80
CA THR A 224 -24.10 16.26 -23.13
C THR A 224 -22.92 15.43 -23.64
N PRO A 225 -22.20 14.71 -22.76
CA PRO A 225 -22.35 14.66 -21.31
C PRO A 225 -21.80 15.92 -20.63
N LYS A 226 -22.39 16.31 -19.47
CA LYS A 226 -21.94 17.47 -18.67
C LYS A 226 -20.46 17.36 -18.31
N TYR A 227 -20.00 16.18 -17.92
CA TYR A 227 -18.59 15.84 -17.68
C TYR A 227 -18.15 14.72 -18.62
N LEU A 228 -16.98 14.88 -19.22
CA LEU A 228 -16.34 13.91 -20.07
C LEU A 228 -14.92 13.65 -19.54
N ASN A 229 -14.61 12.41 -19.21
CA ASN A 229 -13.28 12.01 -18.73
C ASN A 229 -12.49 11.30 -19.81
N SER A 230 -11.16 11.40 -19.78
CA SER A 230 -10.31 10.55 -20.58
C SER A 230 -10.72 9.09 -20.42
N PRO A 231 -10.79 8.31 -21.50
CA PRO A 231 -10.91 6.87 -21.42
C PRO A 231 -9.67 6.24 -20.73
N GLU A 232 -9.75 4.95 -20.40
CA GLU A 232 -8.59 4.17 -19.94
C GLU A 232 -7.45 4.22 -20.95
N THR A 233 -6.23 4.47 -20.46
CA THR A 233 -5.00 4.48 -21.26
C THR A 233 -3.89 3.77 -20.51
N ARG A 234 -2.71 3.64 -21.12
CA ARG A 234 -1.52 3.15 -20.41
C ARG A 234 -0.99 4.07 -19.30
N LEU A 235 -1.45 5.34 -19.26
CA LEU A 235 -1.11 6.31 -18.19
C LEU A 235 -2.22 6.44 -17.15
N PHE A 236 -3.48 6.24 -17.53
CA PHE A 236 -4.63 6.62 -16.75
C PHE A 236 -5.59 5.45 -16.50
N HIS A 237 -5.83 5.16 -15.23
CA HIS A 237 -6.75 4.12 -14.76
C HIS A 237 -7.73 4.72 -13.74
N LYS A 238 -9.00 4.90 -14.16
CA LYS A 238 -10.04 5.55 -13.34
C LYS A 238 -10.22 4.91 -11.96
N GLY A 239 -10.05 3.60 -11.87
CA GLY A 239 -10.21 2.86 -10.61
C GLY A 239 -9.04 3.01 -9.62
N ARG A 240 -7.98 3.73 -9.98
CA ARG A 240 -6.77 3.88 -9.14
C ARG A 240 -6.40 5.33 -8.86
N GLU A 241 -6.73 6.23 -9.80
CA GLU A 241 -6.30 7.61 -9.75
C GLU A 241 -7.34 8.48 -9.06
N LEU A 242 -6.87 9.41 -8.22
CA LEU A 242 -7.69 10.36 -7.48
C LEU A 242 -7.34 11.77 -7.93
N TYR A 243 -8.34 12.52 -8.39
CA TYR A 243 -8.17 13.93 -8.70
C TYR A 243 -7.90 14.75 -7.43
N GLY A 244 -6.94 15.64 -7.48
CA GLY A 244 -6.59 16.51 -6.36
C GLY A 244 -5.61 15.90 -5.36
N LEU A 245 -5.25 14.61 -5.46
CA LEU A 245 -4.34 13.97 -4.51
C LEU A 245 -2.92 14.57 -4.53
N TYR A 246 -2.41 14.88 -5.72
CA TYR A 246 -1.11 15.55 -5.86
C TYR A 246 -1.14 16.93 -5.22
N GLU A 247 -2.17 17.72 -5.52
CA GLU A 247 -2.36 19.07 -4.99
C GLU A 247 -2.59 19.09 -3.47
N ALA A 248 -3.25 18.09 -2.93
CA ALA A 248 -3.45 17.94 -1.49
C ALA A 248 -2.12 17.70 -0.77
N ARG A 249 -1.20 16.96 -1.37
CA ARG A 249 0.11 16.63 -0.80
C ARG A 249 1.12 17.76 -0.85
N GLN A 250 1.01 18.67 -1.81
CA GLN A 250 2.00 19.78 -1.98
C GLN A 250 2.08 20.74 -0.78
N ASN A 251 1.04 20.85 0.02
CA ASN A 251 0.97 21.83 1.10
C ASN A 251 1.26 21.25 2.49
N GLN A 252 1.46 19.92 2.60
CA GLN A 252 1.65 19.23 3.88
C GLN A 252 2.61 18.05 3.71
N GLU A 253 3.61 17.94 4.54
CA GLU A 253 4.53 16.78 4.58
C GLU A 253 3.78 15.48 4.89
N ARG A 254 2.71 15.56 5.69
CA ARG A 254 1.81 14.46 6.02
C ARG A 254 0.37 14.97 6.05
N LEU A 255 -0.51 14.22 5.40
CA LEU A 255 -1.95 14.50 5.44
C LEU A 255 -2.55 13.91 6.72
N ASP A 256 -3.17 14.76 7.54
CA ASP A 256 -3.90 14.30 8.72
C ASP A 256 -5.16 13.53 8.30
N ARG A 257 -5.85 14.02 7.26
CA ARG A 257 -7.07 13.44 6.72
C ARG A 257 -7.21 13.73 5.23
N LEU A 258 -8.02 12.90 4.53
CA LEU A 258 -8.48 13.14 3.17
C LEU A 258 -10.01 13.23 3.15
N LEU A 259 -10.52 14.15 2.34
CA LEU A 259 -11.95 14.32 2.08
C LEU A 259 -12.27 13.83 0.67
N VAL A 260 -13.08 12.80 0.56
CA VAL A 260 -13.55 12.26 -0.73
C VAL A 260 -14.84 12.94 -1.11
N VAL A 261 -14.87 13.56 -2.29
CA VAL A 261 -16.04 14.22 -2.88
C VAL A 261 -16.32 13.64 -4.27
N GLU A 262 -17.45 14.01 -4.89
CA GLU A 262 -17.87 13.38 -6.15
C GLU A 262 -17.18 13.93 -7.38
N GLY A 263 -16.91 15.24 -7.43
CA GLY A 263 -16.51 15.92 -8.67
C GLY A 263 -15.27 16.78 -8.61
N TYR A 264 -14.75 17.12 -9.79
CA TYR A 264 -13.61 18.03 -9.95
C TYR A 264 -13.87 19.42 -9.35
N MET A 265 -15.10 19.93 -9.58
CA MET A 265 -15.46 21.27 -9.11
C MET A 265 -15.51 21.34 -7.60
N ASP A 266 -15.98 20.29 -6.92
CA ASP A 266 -16.02 20.25 -5.45
C ASP A 266 -14.60 20.32 -4.88
N VAL A 267 -13.65 19.56 -5.46
CA VAL A 267 -12.23 19.61 -5.04
C VAL A 267 -11.66 21.02 -5.21
N VAL A 268 -11.88 21.63 -6.37
CA VAL A 268 -11.30 22.94 -6.71
C VAL A 268 -11.96 24.04 -5.86
N ALA A 269 -13.29 24.02 -5.69
CA ALA A 269 -14.03 24.98 -4.88
C ALA A 269 -13.67 24.90 -3.39
N LEU A 270 -13.55 23.69 -2.85
CA LEU A 270 -13.04 23.48 -1.48
C LEU A 270 -11.61 24.00 -1.30
N SER A 271 -10.75 23.76 -2.29
CA SER A 271 -9.37 24.31 -2.27
C SER A 271 -9.35 25.83 -2.32
N GLU A 272 -10.26 26.47 -3.08
CA GLU A 272 -10.41 27.94 -3.10
C GLU A 272 -10.75 28.48 -1.72
N GLN A 273 -11.58 27.76 -0.96
CA GLN A 273 -11.93 28.10 0.43
C GLN A 273 -10.86 27.67 1.45
N GLY A 274 -9.69 27.20 0.99
CA GLY A 274 -8.58 26.79 1.83
C GLY A 274 -8.74 25.40 2.48
N ILE A 275 -9.63 24.55 1.92
CA ILE A 275 -9.75 23.12 2.29
C ILE A 275 -9.04 22.32 1.21
N SER A 276 -7.71 22.15 1.38
CA SER A 276 -6.82 21.64 0.33
C SER A 276 -6.64 20.11 0.32
N PHE A 277 -7.28 19.40 1.23
CA PHE A 277 -7.18 17.94 1.36
C PHE A 277 -8.36 17.17 0.73
N ALA A 278 -9.10 17.80 -0.17
CA ALA A 278 -10.17 17.17 -0.92
C ALA A 278 -9.64 16.43 -2.15
N VAL A 279 -10.23 15.26 -2.43
CA VAL A 279 -9.95 14.42 -3.61
C VAL A 279 -11.25 13.91 -4.20
N ALA A 280 -11.26 13.60 -5.52
CA ALA A 280 -12.45 13.05 -6.17
C ALA A 280 -12.14 11.77 -6.95
N CYS A 281 -13.10 10.84 -6.95
CA CYS A 281 -13.11 9.69 -7.85
C CYS A 281 -13.59 10.10 -9.24
N LEU A 282 -12.98 9.53 -10.29
CA LEU A 282 -13.06 10.05 -11.66
C LEU A 282 -14.22 9.43 -12.48
N GLY A 283 -15.47 9.66 -12.04
CA GLY A 283 -16.66 9.15 -12.73
C GLY A 283 -16.87 7.64 -12.57
N THR A 284 -16.34 7.09 -11.49
CA THR A 284 -16.54 5.72 -11.03
C THR A 284 -16.88 5.73 -9.54
N ALA A 285 -17.52 4.68 -9.04
CA ALA A 285 -17.62 4.48 -7.60
C ALA A 285 -16.24 4.37 -6.96
N THR A 286 -16.12 4.73 -5.69
CA THR A 286 -14.88 4.55 -4.92
C THR A 286 -14.50 3.07 -4.87
N THR A 287 -13.34 2.72 -5.39
CA THR A 287 -12.83 1.34 -5.49
C THR A 287 -11.99 0.95 -4.27
N ALA A 288 -11.68 -0.34 -4.13
CA ALA A 288 -10.76 -0.83 -3.12
C ALA A 288 -9.33 -0.27 -3.32
N GLU A 289 -8.89 -0.07 -4.57
CA GLU A 289 -7.59 0.55 -4.89
C GLU A 289 -7.55 2.04 -4.52
N HIS A 290 -8.66 2.77 -4.70
CA HIS A 290 -8.79 4.14 -4.21
C HIS A 290 -8.63 4.19 -2.69
N MET A 291 -9.34 3.33 -1.94
CA MET A 291 -9.24 3.24 -0.48
C MET A 291 -7.83 2.86 -0.02
N GLN A 292 -7.23 1.86 -0.66
CA GLN A 292 -5.84 1.47 -0.40
C GLN A 292 -4.88 2.64 -0.60
N THR A 293 -5.07 3.41 -1.70
CA THR A 293 -4.25 4.59 -1.98
C THR A 293 -4.43 5.64 -0.89
N MET A 294 -5.66 6.00 -0.53
CA MET A 294 -5.93 7.02 0.49
C MET A 294 -5.36 6.65 1.86
N PHE A 295 -5.56 5.41 2.32
CA PHE A 295 -5.02 4.93 3.60
C PHE A 295 -3.49 4.83 3.66
N ARG A 296 -2.79 4.91 2.53
CA ARG A 296 -1.32 5.07 2.51
C ARG A 296 -0.89 6.49 2.85
N PHE A 297 -1.70 7.48 2.49
CA PHE A 297 -1.36 8.89 2.67
C PHE A 297 -1.86 9.50 3.98
N CYS A 298 -2.92 8.94 4.56
CA CYS A 298 -3.47 9.43 5.82
C CYS A 298 -4.13 8.31 6.63
N GLY A 299 -4.28 8.54 7.94
CA GLY A 299 -4.99 7.62 8.82
C GLY A 299 -6.51 7.79 8.77
N THR A 300 -7.00 8.96 8.36
CA THR A 300 -8.44 9.29 8.39
C THR A 300 -8.94 9.67 7.02
N VAL A 301 -9.94 8.96 6.51
CA VAL A 301 -10.66 9.28 5.26
C VAL A 301 -12.09 9.66 5.60
N ILE A 302 -12.56 10.79 5.08
CA ILE A 302 -13.93 11.25 5.24
C ILE A 302 -14.59 11.24 3.85
N CYS A 303 -15.65 10.47 3.67
CA CYS A 303 -16.44 10.46 2.47
C CYS A 303 -17.61 11.45 2.63
N CYS A 304 -17.67 12.46 1.76
CA CYS A 304 -18.72 13.48 1.73
C CYS A 304 -19.57 13.27 0.48
N TYR A 305 -20.81 12.88 0.70
CA TYR A 305 -21.78 12.59 -0.36
C TYR A 305 -23.02 13.46 -0.23
N ASP A 306 -23.71 13.65 -1.35
CA ASP A 306 -25.01 14.30 -1.37
C ASP A 306 -26.00 13.56 -0.46
N GLY A 307 -26.93 14.26 0.17
CA GLY A 307 -27.90 13.68 1.09
C GLY A 307 -28.99 12.82 0.42
N ASP A 308 -29.02 12.81 -0.90
CA ASP A 308 -29.98 12.08 -1.70
C ASP A 308 -29.74 10.56 -1.71
N ARG A 309 -30.64 9.83 -2.38
CA ARG A 309 -30.53 8.36 -2.49
C ARG A 309 -29.26 7.93 -3.22
N ALA A 310 -28.86 8.64 -4.27
CA ALA A 310 -27.68 8.27 -5.07
C ALA A 310 -26.39 8.43 -4.26
N GLY A 311 -26.26 9.49 -3.47
CA GLY A 311 -25.16 9.72 -2.55
C GLY A 311 -25.09 8.66 -1.43
N ARG A 312 -26.25 8.24 -0.88
CA ARG A 312 -26.30 7.13 0.11
C ARG A 312 -25.88 5.79 -0.49
N ASP A 313 -26.30 5.49 -1.72
CA ASP A 313 -25.88 4.30 -2.45
C ASP A 313 -24.37 4.34 -2.78
N ALA A 314 -23.83 5.52 -3.08
CA ALA A 314 -22.39 5.73 -3.29
C ALA A 314 -21.59 5.52 -1.99
N ALA A 315 -22.08 6.06 -0.87
CA ALA A 315 -21.50 5.86 0.46
C ALA A 315 -21.45 4.38 0.85
N TRP A 316 -22.53 3.64 0.59
CA TRP A 316 -22.58 2.21 0.87
C TRP A 316 -21.56 1.42 0.05
N ARG A 317 -21.43 1.71 -1.25
CA ARG A 317 -20.38 1.11 -2.10
C ARG A 317 -18.98 1.47 -1.62
N ALA A 318 -18.75 2.71 -1.20
CA ALA A 318 -17.46 3.15 -0.64
C ALA A 318 -17.12 2.40 0.66
N LEU A 319 -18.10 2.22 1.56
CA LEU A 319 -17.94 1.42 2.76
C LEU A 319 -17.49 0.00 2.41
N GLN A 320 -18.22 -0.69 1.53
CA GLN A 320 -17.89 -2.06 1.13
C GLN A 320 -16.49 -2.17 0.51
N SER A 321 -16.11 -1.20 -0.33
CA SER A 321 -14.77 -1.13 -0.96
C SER A 321 -13.64 -0.90 0.06
N ALA A 322 -13.95 -0.27 1.20
CA ALA A 322 -12.97 0.01 2.24
C ALA A 322 -12.69 -1.19 3.17
N LEU A 323 -13.69 -2.08 3.40
CA LEU A 323 -13.58 -3.15 4.37
C LEU A 323 -12.28 -3.97 4.29
N PRO A 324 -11.81 -4.42 3.10
CA PRO A 324 -10.56 -5.18 2.98
C PRO A 324 -9.30 -4.39 3.32
N ASN A 325 -9.39 -3.06 3.42
CA ASN A 325 -8.28 -2.15 3.63
C ASN A 325 -8.24 -1.55 5.06
N LEU A 326 -9.22 -1.87 5.91
CA LEU A 326 -9.30 -1.37 7.29
C LEU A 326 -8.32 -2.11 8.20
N LYS A 327 -7.12 -1.55 8.30
CA LYS A 327 -6.05 -1.99 9.21
C LYS A 327 -6.14 -1.20 10.53
N ASP A 328 -5.35 -1.61 11.53
CA ASP A 328 -5.24 -0.85 12.77
C ASP A 328 -4.67 0.55 12.49
N GLY A 329 -5.27 1.57 13.10
CA GLY A 329 -4.85 2.96 12.96
C GLY A 329 -5.40 3.69 11.73
N VAL A 330 -6.36 3.12 10.99
CA VAL A 330 -7.09 3.81 9.92
C VAL A 330 -8.57 3.96 10.26
N GLU A 331 -9.15 5.08 9.84
CA GLU A 331 -10.55 5.42 10.08
C GLU A 331 -11.23 5.84 8.79
N LEU A 332 -12.47 5.39 8.60
CA LEU A 332 -13.36 5.85 7.54
C LEU A 332 -14.62 6.44 8.17
N ASN A 333 -14.92 7.68 7.79
CA ASN A 333 -16.08 8.41 8.28
C ASN A 333 -16.92 8.93 7.11
N PHE A 334 -18.20 9.21 7.36
CA PHE A 334 -19.17 9.66 6.36
C PHE A 334 -19.83 10.97 6.77
N VAL A 335 -19.98 11.86 5.82
CA VAL A 335 -20.75 13.09 5.94
C VAL A 335 -21.81 13.07 4.83
N PHE A 336 -23.06 13.25 5.22
CA PHE A 336 -24.18 13.43 4.29
C PHE A 336 -24.60 14.89 4.33
N LEU A 337 -24.63 15.52 3.16
CA LEU A 337 -25.02 16.90 3.02
C LEU A 337 -26.55 17.03 3.04
N PRO A 338 -27.11 18.22 3.34
CA PRO A 338 -28.55 18.48 3.16
C PRO A 338 -28.98 18.23 1.72
N ASP A 339 -30.25 17.85 1.52
CA ASP A 339 -30.82 17.62 0.20
C ASP A 339 -30.64 18.84 -0.71
N GLY A 340 -30.12 18.62 -1.91
CA GLY A 340 -29.89 19.65 -2.92
C GLY A 340 -28.62 20.49 -2.73
N GLU A 341 -27.81 20.18 -1.72
CA GLU A 341 -26.49 20.79 -1.54
C GLU A 341 -25.37 19.84 -1.98
N ASP A 342 -24.38 20.40 -2.66
CA ASP A 342 -23.09 19.79 -2.92
C ASP A 342 -21.97 20.46 -2.07
N PRO A 343 -20.76 19.90 -1.99
CA PRO A 343 -19.68 20.50 -1.20
C PRO A 343 -19.33 21.93 -1.62
N ASP A 344 -19.41 22.25 -2.94
CA ASP A 344 -19.16 23.58 -3.49
C ASP A 344 -20.20 24.58 -2.97
N SER A 345 -21.50 24.28 -3.15
CA SER A 345 -22.57 25.18 -2.70
C SER A 345 -22.60 25.38 -1.19
N LEU A 346 -22.37 24.30 -0.43
CA LEU A 346 -22.45 24.34 1.01
C LEU A 346 -21.30 25.14 1.64
N VAL A 347 -20.05 24.93 1.18
CA VAL A 347 -18.92 25.70 1.72
C VAL A 347 -19.02 27.20 1.40
N GLN A 348 -19.61 27.56 0.26
CA GLN A 348 -19.88 28.96 -0.07
C GLN A 348 -20.96 29.59 0.83
N LYS A 349 -21.98 28.81 1.22
CA LYS A 349 -23.08 29.25 2.09
C LYS A 349 -22.67 29.40 3.55
N GLU A 350 -22.05 28.38 4.13
CA GLU A 350 -21.80 28.32 5.58
C GLU A 350 -20.37 28.72 5.96
N GLY A 351 -19.47 28.82 4.98
CA GLY A 351 -18.05 29.15 5.17
C GLY A 351 -17.19 27.99 5.66
N LYS A 352 -15.87 28.18 5.55
CA LYS A 352 -14.86 27.16 5.88
C LYS A 352 -14.99 26.59 7.30
N ALA A 353 -15.19 27.47 8.30
CA ALA A 353 -15.20 27.04 9.71
C ALA A 353 -16.39 26.10 10.02
N ALA A 354 -17.58 26.43 9.53
CA ALA A 354 -18.76 25.60 9.73
C ALA A 354 -18.65 24.26 8.95
N PHE A 355 -18.11 24.31 7.74
CA PHE A 355 -17.87 23.09 6.96
C PHE A 355 -16.86 22.16 7.65
N LEU A 356 -15.75 22.68 8.20
CA LEU A 356 -14.78 21.88 8.96
C LEU A 356 -15.40 21.26 10.21
N LEU A 357 -16.25 22.02 10.95
CA LEU A 357 -16.96 21.48 12.10
C LEU A 357 -17.88 20.30 11.73
N ARG A 358 -18.51 20.37 10.54
CA ARG A 358 -19.31 19.27 10.00
C ARG A 358 -18.46 18.04 9.71
N LEU A 359 -17.24 18.21 9.17
CA LEU A 359 -16.30 17.12 8.95
C LEU A 359 -15.82 16.50 10.26
N ASP A 360 -15.65 17.30 11.31
CA ASP A 360 -15.25 16.81 12.64
C ASP A 360 -16.38 16.01 13.33
N GLN A 361 -17.63 16.20 12.90
CA GLN A 361 -18.82 15.45 13.35
C GLN A 361 -19.18 14.29 12.40
N ALA A 362 -18.30 13.93 11.48
CA ALA A 362 -18.54 12.85 10.52
C ALA A 362 -18.89 11.53 11.20
N MET A 363 -19.86 10.83 10.65
CA MET A 363 -20.37 9.55 11.16
C MET A 363 -19.32 8.45 10.96
N PRO A 364 -18.87 7.75 12.02
CA PRO A 364 -17.93 6.63 11.87
C PRO A 364 -18.52 5.47 11.05
N LEU A 365 -17.66 4.77 10.29
CA LEU A 365 -18.02 3.58 9.51
C LEU A 365 -18.86 2.59 10.33
N SER A 366 -18.46 2.33 11.56
CA SER A 366 -19.17 1.38 12.43
C SER A 366 -20.61 1.78 12.75
N THR A 367 -20.90 3.09 12.81
CA THR A 367 -22.24 3.61 13.00
C THR A 367 -23.04 3.49 11.71
N TYR A 368 -22.47 3.97 10.62
CA TYR A 368 -23.13 3.95 9.31
C TYR A 368 -23.45 2.51 8.84
N LEU A 369 -22.53 1.55 9.06
CA LEU A 369 -22.73 0.14 8.73
C LEU A 369 -24.01 -0.41 9.36
N PHE A 370 -24.17 -0.21 10.67
CA PHE A 370 -25.32 -0.75 11.38
C PHE A 370 -26.61 0.05 11.12
N GLU A 371 -26.54 1.37 11.04
CA GLU A 371 -27.71 2.19 10.68
C GLU A 371 -28.29 1.82 9.32
N HIS A 372 -27.42 1.63 8.32
CA HIS A 372 -27.85 1.22 6.98
C HIS A 372 -28.55 -0.16 6.99
N LEU A 373 -27.95 -1.15 7.67
CA LEU A 373 -28.55 -2.48 7.76
C LEU A 373 -29.83 -2.51 8.57
N LEU A 374 -29.98 -1.68 9.59
CA LEU A 374 -31.17 -1.56 10.42
C LEU A 374 -32.33 -0.86 9.69
N GLN A 375 -32.06 -0.04 8.67
CA GLN A 375 -33.09 0.51 7.79
C GLN A 375 -33.72 -0.56 6.87
N GLU A 376 -32.95 -1.60 6.53
CA GLU A 376 -33.43 -2.69 5.66
C GLU A 376 -34.08 -3.86 6.43
N LEU A 377 -33.74 -4.05 7.71
CA LEU A 377 -34.05 -5.24 8.49
C LEU A 377 -34.82 -4.90 9.76
N ASP A 378 -35.94 -5.55 9.97
CA ASP A 378 -36.74 -5.42 11.19
C ASP A 378 -36.17 -6.32 12.31
N VAL A 379 -35.33 -5.74 13.15
CA VAL A 379 -34.70 -6.45 14.29
C VAL A 379 -35.65 -6.69 15.48
N ALA A 380 -36.92 -6.27 15.42
CA ALA A 380 -37.91 -6.69 16.41
C ALA A 380 -38.25 -8.18 16.26
N THR A 381 -38.05 -8.76 15.07
CA THR A 381 -38.31 -10.16 14.76
C THR A 381 -37.04 -11.01 14.85
N ASP A 382 -37.17 -12.28 15.24
CA ASP A 382 -36.05 -13.21 15.27
C ASP A 382 -35.47 -13.48 13.88
N ALA A 383 -36.30 -13.47 12.84
CA ALA A 383 -35.88 -13.57 11.44
C ALA A 383 -35.03 -12.37 11.02
N GLY A 384 -35.43 -11.15 11.38
CA GLY A 384 -34.65 -9.92 11.13
C GLY A 384 -33.34 -9.87 11.90
N LYS A 385 -33.30 -10.31 13.17
CA LYS A 385 -32.07 -10.48 13.94
C LYS A 385 -31.10 -11.48 13.28
N SER A 386 -31.64 -12.62 12.82
CA SER A 386 -30.84 -13.64 12.11
C SER A 386 -30.28 -13.09 10.79
N ALA A 387 -31.10 -12.37 10.01
CA ALA A 387 -30.68 -11.74 8.77
C ALA A 387 -29.59 -10.68 9.01
N LEU A 388 -29.74 -9.83 10.06
CA LEU A 388 -28.73 -8.86 10.45
C LEU A 388 -27.40 -9.55 10.83
N TRP A 389 -27.48 -10.63 11.63
CA TRP A 389 -26.30 -11.38 12.04
C TRP A 389 -25.52 -11.93 10.84
N VAL A 390 -26.20 -12.50 9.84
CA VAL A 390 -25.56 -13.05 8.63
C VAL A 390 -24.97 -11.93 7.79
N LYS A 391 -25.78 -10.92 7.40
CA LYS A 391 -25.34 -9.84 6.49
C LYS A 391 -24.17 -9.03 7.10
N ALA A 392 -24.32 -8.58 8.34
CA ALA A 392 -23.24 -7.83 9.00
C ALA A 392 -22.00 -8.69 9.23
N GLY A 393 -22.18 -9.98 9.60
CA GLY A 393 -21.07 -10.91 9.81
C GLY A 393 -20.24 -11.15 8.56
N GLU A 394 -20.86 -11.22 7.37
CA GLU A 394 -20.15 -11.38 6.08
C GLU A 394 -19.33 -10.12 5.74
N LEU A 395 -19.84 -8.93 6.02
CA LEU A 395 -19.13 -7.68 5.82
C LEU A 395 -17.96 -7.53 6.79
N ILE A 396 -18.20 -7.77 8.08
CA ILE A 396 -17.18 -7.66 9.14
C ILE A 396 -16.01 -8.64 8.93
N LYS A 397 -16.26 -9.83 8.40
CA LYS A 397 -15.20 -10.83 8.09
C LYS A 397 -14.17 -10.33 7.07
N GLN A 398 -14.51 -9.37 6.22
CA GLN A 398 -13.60 -8.81 5.22
C GLN A 398 -12.54 -7.88 5.83
N ILE A 399 -12.74 -7.42 7.07
CA ILE A 399 -11.83 -6.50 7.75
C ILE A 399 -10.58 -7.24 8.21
N PRO A 400 -9.35 -6.84 7.82
CA PRO A 400 -8.12 -7.52 8.22
C PRO A 400 -7.75 -7.32 9.70
N SER A 401 -8.10 -6.18 10.32
CA SER A 401 -7.85 -5.91 11.73
C SER A 401 -8.68 -6.83 12.62
N GLU A 402 -8.03 -7.71 13.40
CA GLU A 402 -8.71 -8.62 14.34
C GLU A 402 -9.41 -7.84 15.45
N PHE A 403 -8.73 -6.84 16.00
CA PHE A 403 -9.28 -6.02 17.09
C PHE A 403 -10.53 -5.26 16.64
N TYR A 404 -10.49 -4.65 15.46
CA TYR A 404 -11.63 -3.90 14.94
C TYR A 404 -12.81 -4.82 14.56
N ARG A 405 -12.52 -6.02 14.00
CA ARG A 405 -13.55 -7.05 13.77
C ARG A 405 -14.25 -7.44 15.06
N ASP A 406 -13.50 -7.70 16.13
CA ASP A 406 -14.07 -8.10 17.41
C ASP A 406 -14.96 -7.00 18.00
N LEU A 407 -14.54 -5.73 17.94
CA LEU A 407 -15.38 -4.60 18.36
C LEU A 407 -16.70 -4.53 17.60
N LEU A 408 -16.68 -4.75 16.28
CA LEU A 408 -17.90 -4.74 15.46
C LEU A 408 -18.79 -5.97 15.71
N LEU A 409 -18.20 -7.13 15.94
CA LEU A 409 -18.94 -8.34 16.31
C LEU A 409 -19.61 -8.21 17.70
N ASP A 410 -18.97 -7.52 18.64
CA ASP A 410 -19.56 -7.24 19.94
C ASP A 410 -20.74 -6.26 19.82
N LYS A 411 -20.60 -5.20 18.99
CA LYS A 411 -21.74 -4.32 18.66
C LYS A 411 -22.89 -5.10 18.00
N LEU A 412 -22.59 -5.98 17.05
CA LEU A 412 -23.57 -6.84 16.38
C LEU A 412 -24.29 -7.75 17.40
N ALA A 413 -23.54 -8.41 18.28
CA ALA A 413 -24.11 -9.27 19.31
C ALA A 413 -25.08 -8.52 20.22
N ASN A 414 -24.73 -7.30 20.63
CA ASN A 414 -25.59 -6.44 21.44
C ASN A 414 -26.89 -6.06 20.70
N LEU A 415 -26.81 -5.71 19.40
CA LEU A 415 -27.97 -5.36 18.59
C LEU A 415 -28.99 -6.50 18.41
N VAL A 416 -28.50 -7.75 18.33
CA VAL A 416 -29.38 -8.92 18.23
C VAL A 416 -29.76 -9.54 19.59
N GLY A 417 -29.33 -8.93 20.70
CA GLY A 417 -29.62 -9.42 22.07
C GLY A 417 -28.87 -10.71 22.44
N ARG A 418 -27.74 -11.00 21.78
CA ARG A 418 -26.92 -12.19 22.01
C ARG A 418 -25.70 -11.81 22.86
N GLN A 419 -25.60 -12.34 24.08
CA GLN A 419 -24.37 -12.24 24.85
C GLN A 419 -23.30 -13.11 24.19
N ARG A 420 -22.20 -12.51 23.72
CA ARG A 420 -21.02 -13.24 23.27
C ARG A 420 -20.34 -13.79 24.53
N ASN A 421 -20.27 -15.10 24.67
CA ASN A 421 -19.55 -15.72 25.78
C ASN A 421 -18.08 -15.27 25.73
N GLN A 422 -17.69 -14.36 26.62
CA GLN A 422 -16.32 -13.86 26.74
C GLN A 422 -15.31 -14.97 27.09
N ASN A 423 -15.79 -16.16 27.47
CA ASN A 423 -14.95 -17.32 27.80
C ASN A 423 -14.30 -18.03 26.59
N ALA A 424 -14.70 -17.70 25.35
CA ALA A 424 -14.05 -18.26 24.16
C ALA A 424 -12.83 -17.42 23.68
N VAL A 425 -12.66 -16.20 24.19
CA VAL A 425 -11.56 -15.29 23.84
C VAL A 425 -10.41 -15.37 24.85
N SER A 426 -10.61 -16.05 25.98
CA SER A 426 -9.59 -16.14 27.04
C SER A 426 -8.48 -17.16 26.79
N SER A 427 -8.38 -17.79 25.60
CA SER A 427 -7.21 -18.58 25.22
C SER A 427 -6.21 -17.85 24.34
N SER A 428 -6.50 -16.64 23.85
CA SER A 428 -5.46 -15.74 23.35
C SER A 428 -5.03 -14.85 24.51
N LYS A 429 -3.92 -15.18 25.13
CA LYS A 429 -3.25 -14.41 26.19
C LYS A 429 -3.31 -12.91 25.86
N LYS A 430 -3.92 -12.12 26.79
CA LYS A 430 -3.67 -10.69 26.91
C LYS A 430 -2.16 -10.45 26.88
N THR A 431 -1.64 -10.06 25.77
CA THR A 431 -0.38 -9.33 25.70
C THR A 431 -0.73 -7.85 25.85
N THR A 432 -0.96 -7.42 27.10
CA THR A 432 -0.59 -6.07 27.49
C THR A 432 0.83 -5.86 27.03
N ALA A 433 1.08 -4.78 26.30
CA ALA A 433 2.42 -4.31 26.01
C ALA A 433 3.12 -3.93 27.32
N ALA A 434 3.61 -4.94 28.02
CA ALA A 434 4.68 -4.79 28.99
C ALA A 434 6.00 -4.78 28.19
N PRO A 435 7.04 -4.04 28.65
CA PRO A 435 8.33 -4.07 28.00
C PRO A 435 8.74 -5.53 27.85
N VAL A 436 9.20 -5.89 26.63
CA VAL A 436 9.59 -7.24 26.28
C VAL A 436 10.64 -7.71 27.31
N SER A 437 10.16 -8.34 28.38
CA SER A 437 11.02 -9.17 29.21
C SER A 437 11.51 -10.28 28.30
N ALA A 438 12.82 -10.55 28.33
CA ALA A 438 13.51 -11.55 27.57
C ALA A 438 12.75 -12.89 27.59
N SER A 439 11.77 -13.07 26.71
CA SER A 439 11.14 -14.36 26.47
C SER A 439 12.26 -15.23 25.90
N LYS A 440 12.56 -16.34 26.57
CA LYS A 440 13.57 -17.30 26.14
C LYS A 440 13.33 -17.63 24.67
N ILE A 441 14.16 -17.05 23.77
CA ILE A 441 14.11 -17.32 22.36
C ILE A 441 14.43 -18.81 22.18
N THR A 442 13.61 -19.51 21.38
CA THR A 442 13.87 -20.91 21.08
C THR A 442 15.18 -21.06 20.28
N PRO A 443 15.92 -22.17 20.41
CA PRO A 443 17.13 -22.42 19.62
C PRO A 443 16.90 -22.19 18.12
N MET A 444 15.77 -22.61 17.59
CA MET A 444 15.40 -22.39 16.19
C MET A 444 15.33 -20.90 15.81
N ARG A 445 14.64 -20.08 16.60
CA ARG A 445 14.57 -18.63 16.35
C ARG A 445 15.94 -17.96 16.49
N ARG A 446 16.77 -18.42 17.42
CA ARG A 446 18.13 -17.92 17.60
C ARG A 446 19.01 -18.26 16.39
N ALA A 447 18.97 -19.51 15.90
CA ALA A 447 19.72 -19.93 14.70
C ALA A 447 19.32 -19.13 13.47
N VAL A 448 18.00 -18.97 13.22
CA VAL A 448 17.49 -18.16 12.11
C VAL A 448 17.91 -16.68 12.24
N ALA A 449 17.84 -16.10 13.44
CA ALA A 449 18.23 -14.71 13.66
C ALA A 449 19.73 -14.48 13.42
N LEU A 450 20.58 -15.37 13.92
CA LEU A 450 22.03 -15.29 13.72
C LEU A 450 22.39 -15.47 12.23
N LEU A 451 21.76 -16.41 11.54
CA LEU A 451 22.01 -16.65 10.12
C LEU A 451 21.57 -15.47 9.24
N LEU A 452 20.44 -14.81 9.58
CA LEU A 452 19.97 -13.60 8.89
C LEU A 452 20.91 -12.41 9.09
N GLN A 453 21.39 -12.23 10.31
CA GLN A 453 22.22 -11.08 10.67
C GLN A 453 23.68 -11.24 10.26
N TYR A 454 24.15 -12.50 10.16
CA TYR A 454 25.52 -12.88 9.80
C TYR A 454 25.50 -13.97 8.73
N PRO A 455 25.24 -13.61 7.47
CA PRO A 455 25.11 -14.55 6.34
C PRO A 455 26.29 -15.51 6.18
N GLN A 456 27.50 -15.09 6.56
CA GLN A 456 28.70 -15.91 6.53
C GLN A 456 28.63 -17.17 7.40
N LEU A 457 27.77 -17.22 8.40
CA LEU A 457 27.54 -18.40 9.24
C LEU A 457 26.98 -19.60 8.46
N ALA A 458 26.38 -19.35 7.28
CA ALA A 458 25.92 -20.44 6.41
C ALA A 458 27.03 -21.40 5.99
N GLN A 459 28.28 -20.90 5.88
CA GLN A 459 29.42 -21.70 5.47
C GLN A 459 29.90 -22.64 6.58
N VAL A 460 29.70 -22.27 7.84
CA VAL A 460 30.11 -23.10 9.01
C VAL A 460 28.97 -23.97 9.54
N MET A 461 27.74 -23.74 9.06
CA MET A 461 26.55 -24.54 9.42
C MET A 461 26.71 -25.97 8.88
N PRO A 462 26.60 -27.02 9.72
CA PRO A 462 26.71 -28.40 9.27
C PRO A 462 25.64 -28.75 8.22
N HIS A 463 26.00 -29.59 7.27
CA HIS A 463 25.04 -30.14 6.29
C HIS A 463 24.25 -31.27 6.94
N ALA A 464 23.00 -31.02 7.27
CA ALA A 464 22.11 -31.97 7.97
C ALA A 464 20.78 -32.15 7.22
N PRO A 465 20.78 -32.81 6.05
CA PRO A 465 19.57 -32.96 5.22
C PRO A 465 18.46 -33.76 5.95
N GLU A 466 18.80 -34.61 6.90
CA GLU A 466 17.89 -35.35 7.75
C GLU A 466 17.00 -34.46 8.61
N LEU A 467 17.44 -33.24 8.94
CA LEU A 467 16.60 -32.26 9.63
C LEU A 467 15.37 -31.85 8.82
N ALA A 468 15.39 -31.98 7.49
CA ALA A 468 14.21 -31.73 6.65
C ALA A 468 13.04 -32.68 6.96
N LEU A 469 13.32 -33.84 7.55
CA LEU A 469 12.33 -34.82 7.97
C LEU A 469 11.84 -34.57 9.40
N ALA A 470 12.42 -33.62 10.12
CA ALA A 470 12.05 -33.28 11.48
C ALA A 470 10.73 -32.52 11.53
N ASN A 471 9.86 -32.90 12.47
CA ASN A 471 8.66 -32.11 12.76
C ASN A 471 8.96 -31.00 13.77
N ILE A 472 9.97 -30.17 13.44
CA ILE A 472 10.39 -29.02 14.26
C ILE A 472 9.99 -27.74 13.52
N PRO A 473 9.13 -26.89 14.11
CA PRO A 473 8.73 -25.64 13.48
C PRO A 473 9.91 -24.74 13.15
N GLY A 474 10.05 -24.32 11.88
CA GLY A 474 11.09 -23.44 11.40
C GLY A 474 12.31 -24.11 10.78
N VAL A 475 12.46 -25.44 10.84
CA VAL A 475 13.56 -26.17 10.21
C VAL A 475 13.61 -25.93 8.70
N THR A 476 12.48 -26.05 8.03
CA THR A 476 12.39 -25.84 6.57
C THR A 476 12.89 -24.45 6.18
N LEU A 477 12.55 -23.43 6.99
CA LEU A 477 12.98 -22.06 6.78
C LEU A 477 14.49 -21.90 7.02
N LEU A 478 15.04 -22.50 8.09
CA LEU A 478 16.47 -22.48 8.37
C LEU A 478 17.30 -23.10 7.24
N LEU A 479 16.88 -24.26 6.74
CA LEU A 479 17.53 -24.94 5.61
C LEU A 479 17.42 -24.15 4.31
N ALA A 480 16.27 -23.54 4.04
CA ALA A 480 16.07 -22.69 2.86
C ALA A 480 16.98 -21.44 2.90
N LEU A 481 17.15 -20.82 4.07
CA LEU A 481 18.09 -19.72 4.27
C LEU A 481 19.54 -20.16 4.03
N GLN A 482 19.96 -21.30 4.60
CA GLN A 482 21.28 -21.86 4.38
C GLN A 482 21.54 -22.12 2.90
N GLN A 483 20.63 -22.81 2.22
CA GLN A 483 20.78 -23.13 0.81
C GLN A 483 20.96 -21.85 -0.03
N ARG A 484 20.12 -20.84 0.19
CA ARG A 484 20.19 -19.58 -0.54
C ARG A 484 21.52 -18.85 -0.32
N LEU A 485 22.04 -18.86 0.91
CA LEU A 485 23.33 -18.25 1.25
C LEU A 485 24.51 -19.02 0.72
N LEU A 486 24.43 -20.34 0.59
CA LEU A 486 25.46 -21.15 -0.05
C LEU A 486 25.49 -20.93 -1.57
N GLU A 487 24.33 -20.75 -2.21
CA GLU A 487 24.23 -20.39 -3.63
C GLU A 487 24.81 -18.99 -3.91
N ASN A 488 24.60 -18.04 -2.99
CA ASN A 488 25.02 -16.64 -3.12
C ASN A 488 25.63 -16.11 -1.80
N PRO A 489 26.90 -16.37 -1.51
CA PRO A 489 27.53 -16.04 -0.21
C PRO A 489 27.66 -14.53 0.09
N GLN A 490 27.46 -13.67 -0.90
CA GLN A 490 27.60 -12.21 -0.78
C GLN A 490 26.28 -11.50 -0.46
N LEU A 491 25.18 -12.24 -0.31
CA LEU A 491 23.88 -11.62 0.00
C LEU A 491 23.92 -10.90 1.36
N THR A 492 23.50 -9.65 1.38
CA THR A 492 23.25 -8.89 2.61
C THR A 492 21.96 -9.34 3.29
N THR A 493 21.80 -9.01 4.57
CA THR A 493 20.52 -9.22 5.29
C THR A 493 19.33 -8.65 4.52
N ALA A 494 19.51 -7.47 3.93
CA ALA A 494 18.49 -6.79 3.14
C ALA A 494 18.06 -7.58 1.90
N GLN A 495 19.02 -8.07 1.11
CA GLN A 495 18.75 -8.89 -0.07
C GLN A 495 18.14 -10.24 0.32
N LEU A 496 18.63 -10.86 1.37
CA LEU A 496 18.10 -12.12 1.86
C LEU A 496 16.63 -12.01 2.27
N LEU A 497 16.26 -10.97 3.02
CA LEU A 497 14.86 -10.71 3.40
C LEU A 497 13.97 -10.46 2.19
N GLU A 498 14.49 -9.82 1.13
CA GLU A 498 13.73 -9.53 -0.07
C GLU A 498 13.21 -10.80 -0.77
N HIS A 499 13.93 -11.93 -0.65
CA HIS A 499 13.48 -13.21 -1.20
C HIS A 499 12.19 -13.75 -0.55
N TRP A 500 11.85 -13.29 0.65
CA TRP A 500 10.64 -13.68 1.40
C TRP A 500 9.57 -12.59 1.44
N ARG A 501 9.72 -11.45 0.75
CA ARG A 501 8.81 -10.29 0.82
C ARG A 501 7.32 -10.65 0.73
N ASP A 502 6.96 -11.51 -0.20
CA ASP A 502 5.56 -11.88 -0.48
C ASP A 502 5.10 -13.15 0.27
N LEU A 503 5.94 -13.69 1.17
CA LEU A 503 5.67 -14.91 1.92
C LEU A 503 5.28 -14.61 3.37
N PRO A 504 4.46 -15.46 4.00
CA PRO A 504 4.01 -15.27 5.39
C PRO A 504 5.16 -15.14 6.40
N GLU A 505 6.31 -15.75 6.12
CA GLU A 505 7.50 -15.77 6.96
C GLU A 505 8.21 -14.41 7.02
N TYR A 506 7.97 -13.51 6.07
CA TYR A 506 8.62 -12.20 5.99
C TYR A 506 8.51 -11.39 7.29
N ALA A 507 7.31 -11.35 7.88
CA ALA A 507 7.06 -10.60 9.11
C ALA A 507 7.87 -11.14 10.32
N ILE A 508 8.10 -12.46 10.37
CA ILE A 508 8.89 -13.10 11.43
C ILE A 508 10.38 -12.88 11.16
N LEU A 509 10.82 -13.08 9.91
CA LEU A 509 12.21 -12.89 9.51
C LEU A 509 12.69 -11.44 9.75
N SER A 510 11.86 -10.46 9.40
CA SER A 510 12.15 -9.04 9.63
C SER A 510 12.36 -8.72 11.11
N LYS A 511 11.54 -9.29 12.00
CA LYS A 511 11.71 -9.14 13.45
C LYS A 511 12.98 -9.80 13.96
N LEU A 512 13.32 -10.98 13.45
CA LEU A 512 14.53 -11.71 13.83
C LEU A 512 15.82 -11.05 13.32
N ALA A 513 15.77 -10.40 12.15
CA ALA A 513 16.87 -9.61 11.61
C ALA A 513 17.25 -8.40 12.50
N LEU A 514 16.30 -7.93 13.30
CA LEU A 514 16.44 -6.79 14.20
C LEU A 514 16.70 -7.19 15.67
N TRP A 515 16.58 -8.48 15.97
CA TRP A 515 16.73 -8.94 17.34
C TRP A 515 18.15 -8.72 17.87
N ASP A 516 18.25 -8.06 19.05
CA ASP A 516 19.51 -7.90 19.76
C ASP A 516 19.87 -9.19 20.50
N HIS A 517 20.82 -9.95 19.93
CA HIS A 517 21.26 -11.24 20.46
C HIS A 517 22.30 -11.13 21.58
N GLN A 518 22.88 -9.93 21.82
CA GLN A 518 23.90 -9.66 22.86
C GLN A 518 25.13 -10.60 22.83
N VAL A 519 25.44 -11.21 21.68
CA VAL A 519 26.58 -12.09 21.50
C VAL A 519 27.75 -11.28 20.91
N ALA A 520 28.92 -11.36 21.52
CA ALA A 520 30.14 -10.72 20.98
C ALA A 520 30.54 -11.31 19.63
N GLU A 521 31.05 -10.48 18.72
CA GLU A 521 31.43 -10.92 17.36
C GLU A 521 32.35 -12.12 17.34
N GLU A 522 33.29 -12.20 18.29
CA GLU A 522 34.27 -13.29 18.43
C GLU A 522 33.61 -14.63 18.80
N GLN A 523 32.45 -14.60 19.43
CA GLN A 523 31.74 -15.78 19.93
C GLN A 523 30.57 -16.22 19.01
N LEU A 524 30.28 -15.45 17.96
CA LEU A 524 29.12 -15.69 17.08
C LEU A 524 29.11 -17.08 16.45
N THR A 525 30.27 -17.52 15.94
CA THR A 525 30.39 -18.84 15.29
C THR A 525 30.12 -19.95 16.28
N GLN A 526 30.71 -19.85 17.48
CA GLN A 526 30.55 -20.87 18.52
C GLN A 526 29.08 -20.91 19.01
N GLU A 527 28.49 -19.76 19.32
CA GLU A 527 27.10 -19.66 19.76
C GLU A 527 26.12 -20.21 18.69
N PHE A 528 26.41 -19.95 17.40
CA PHE A 528 25.62 -20.49 16.31
C PHE A 528 25.72 -22.02 16.23
N LEU A 529 26.91 -22.58 16.31
CA LEU A 529 27.14 -24.03 16.28
C LEU A 529 26.50 -24.72 17.49
N ASP A 530 26.60 -24.14 18.68
CA ASP A 530 25.98 -24.69 19.89
C ASP A 530 24.47 -24.63 19.82
N THR A 531 23.92 -23.54 19.24
CA THR A 531 22.50 -23.42 18.96
C THR A 531 22.02 -24.46 17.94
N PHE A 532 22.81 -24.70 16.89
CA PHE A 532 22.50 -25.69 15.86
C PHE A 532 22.54 -27.12 16.44
N ARG A 533 23.56 -27.46 17.26
CA ARG A 533 23.62 -28.73 17.99
C ARG A 533 22.38 -28.96 18.86
N SER A 534 21.89 -27.92 19.53
CA SER A 534 20.65 -28.03 20.31
C SER A 534 19.43 -28.40 19.45
N ILE A 535 19.39 -27.95 18.19
CA ILE A 535 18.33 -28.32 17.22
C ILE A 535 18.50 -29.76 16.77
N GLU A 536 19.74 -30.20 16.50
CA GLU A 536 20.05 -31.61 16.17
C GLU A 536 19.66 -32.54 17.33
N ASP A 537 19.98 -32.17 18.56
CA ASP A 537 19.62 -32.94 19.76
C ASP A 537 18.11 -33.06 19.90
N GLN A 538 17.37 -31.98 19.64
CA GLN A 538 15.90 -32.02 19.63
C GLN A 538 15.35 -32.95 18.55
N TYR A 539 15.96 -32.99 17.37
CA TYR A 539 15.59 -33.93 16.30
C TYR A 539 15.84 -35.36 16.69
N LEU A 540 17.05 -35.66 17.22
CA LEU A 540 17.42 -37.00 17.64
C LEU A 540 16.49 -37.52 18.75
N GLN A 541 16.12 -36.64 19.69
CA GLN A 541 15.16 -36.98 20.73
C GLN A 541 13.77 -37.30 20.16
N GLN A 542 13.23 -36.46 19.26
CA GLN A 542 11.96 -36.75 18.59
C GLN A 542 12.00 -38.06 17.82
N ARG A 543 13.11 -38.34 17.16
CA ARG A 543 13.30 -39.60 16.42
C ARG A 543 13.31 -40.81 17.34
N LEU A 544 14.01 -40.74 18.46
CA LEU A 544 14.02 -41.75 19.49
C LEU A 544 12.63 -42.04 20.05
N GLU A 545 11.88 -40.98 20.41
CA GLU A 545 10.49 -41.11 20.89
C GLU A 545 9.56 -41.73 19.83
N SER A 546 9.75 -41.35 18.56
CA SER A 546 8.99 -41.93 17.44
C SER A 546 9.22 -43.43 17.30
N LEU A 547 10.50 -43.85 17.38
CA LEU A 547 10.85 -45.29 17.33
C LEU A 547 10.35 -46.02 18.56
N GLN A 548 10.39 -45.43 19.76
CA GLN A 548 9.80 -46.02 20.98
C GLN A 548 8.29 -46.24 20.86
N ARG A 549 7.56 -45.24 20.38
CA ARG A 549 6.10 -45.36 20.15
C ARG A 549 5.79 -46.44 19.10
N LYS A 550 6.60 -46.50 18.04
CA LYS A 550 6.41 -47.51 16.99
C LYS A 550 6.68 -48.91 17.52
N ASP A 551 7.72 -49.11 18.37
CA ASP A 551 8.02 -50.41 19.00
C ASP A 551 6.90 -50.90 19.92
N GLN A 552 6.19 -49.98 20.59
CA GLN A 552 5.03 -50.30 21.42
C GLN A 552 3.79 -50.70 20.60
N LEU A 553 3.64 -50.17 19.38
CA LEU A 553 2.46 -50.41 18.52
C LEU A 553 2.68 -51.50 17.48
N SER A 554 3.91 -51.65 17.00
CA SER A 554 4.31 -52.59 15.95
C SER A 554 5.78 -52.96 16.07
N LYS A 555 6.22 -54.13 15.55
CA LYS A 555 7.64 -54.50 15.55
C LYS A 555 8.47 -53.54 14.64
N LEU A 556 9.57 -53.03 15.16
CA LEU A 556 10.57 -52.28 14.39
C LEU A 556 11.24 -53.17 13.33
N THR A 557 11.54 -52.61 12.18
CA THR A 557 12.37 -53.26 11.17
C THR A 557 13.81 -53.40 11.68
N VAL A 558 14.65 -54.23 11.03
CA VAL A 558 16.03 -54.44 11.41
C VAL A 558 16.83 -53.15 11.37
N ALA A 559 16.60 -52.30 10.35
CA ALA A 559 17.27 -50.99 10.22
C ALA A 559 16.86 -50.03 11.36
N GLU A 560 15.53 -49.98 11.68
CA GLU A 560 15.03 -49.15 12.78
C GLU A 560 15.52 -49.60 14.16
N LYS A 561 15.69 -50.89 14.39
CA LYS A 561 16.30 -51.42 15.63
C LYS A 561 17.76 -50.97 15.76
N HIS A 562 18.52 -51.04 14.67
CA HIS A 562 19.89 -50.61 14.67
C HIS A 562 19.99 -49.10 14.93
N GLU A 563 19.19 -48.31 14.28
CA GLU A 563 19.06 -46.84 14.51
C GLU A 563 18.70 -46.55 15.98
N TYR A 564 17.71 -47.23 16.52
CA TYR A 564 17.24 -47.07 17.91
C TYR A 564 18.39 -47.34 18.93
N VAL A 565 19.17 -48.41 18.73
CA VAL A 565 20.31 -48.73 19.59
C VAL A 565 21.40 -47.65 19.48
N LEU A 566 21.69 -47.13 18.28
CA LEU A 566 22.65 -46.06 18.08
C LEU A 566 22.22 -44.77 18.79
N LEU A 567 20.97 -44.37 18.67
CA LEU A 567 20.41 -43.21 19.34
C LEU A 567 20.48 -43.35 20.88
N LEU A 568 20.13 -44.53 21.43
CA LEU A 568 20.26 -44.79 22.86
C LEU A 568 21.70 -44.68 23.37
N LYS A 569 22.69 -45.15 22.59
CA LYS A 569 24.11 -45.00 22.93
C LYS A 569 24.55 -43.54 22.89
N ALA A 570 24.15 -42.79 21.88
CA ALA A 570 24.49 -41.38 21.74
C ALA A 570 23.94 -40.54 22.91
N PHE A 571 22.74 -40.84 23.42
CA PHE A 571 22.20 -40.16 24.60
C PHE A 571 22.74 -40.61 25.94
N LYS A 572 23.34 -41.81 26.03
CA LYS A 572 24.01 -42.28 27.24
C LYS A 572 25.45 -41.80 27.39
N SER A 573 26.07 -41.33 26.29
CA SER A 573 27.44 -40.83 26.28
C SER A 573 27.56 -39.32 26.46
N LYS A 574 26.44 -38.61 26.52
CA LYS A 574 26.28 -37.22 26.93
C LYS A 574 25.91 -37.13 28.40
#